data_189f27e336c56c3d3e2115696915446e
#
_entry.id   189f27e336c56c3d3e2115696915446e
#
_cell.length_a   1.000
_cell.length_b   1.000
_cell.length_c   1.000
_cell.angle_alpha   90.00
_cell.angle_beta   90.00
_cell.angle_gamma   90.00
#
_symmetry.space_group_name_H-M   'P 1'
#
loop_
_entity.id
_entity.type
_entity.pdbx_description
1 polymer ?
#
loop_
_entity_poly.entity_id
_entity_poly.type
_entity_poly.pdbx_seq_one_letter_code
_entity_poly.pdbx_strand_id
1 'polypeptide(L)'
;GPGRAGMRGDKALASLSPPLSLPGLHVFAITLALEVSVGKTNTVMALNNSNVLLPCVFTTCIGFQDLVFSWYFNTTELGKIKNKATEPTPIWHNPRVEFVGSTTKKDNNISIVLNGVEFSDAGKYTCHVKNPKERNAQHSATIFLTVVHQSELVKTDNTVTLIIVGVVGGLIGLLILFMLIKRVVLFIIKKTQDGKKECLVSSSGNDNTENGLAGSKAEQKAPPKA
;
A
#
# COMPACT_ATOMS: atom_id res chain seq x y z
N GLY A 1 -29.72 -68.07 -51.17
CA GLY A 1 -30.92 -67.56 -51.72
C GLY A 1 -31.33 -66.21 -51.13
N PRO A 2 -31.85 -65.30 -51.93
CA PRO A 2 -31.93 -63.86 -51.61
C PRO A 2 -33.28 -63.42 -51.10
N GLY A 3 -33.38 -62.27 -50.56
CA GLY A 3 -34.64 -61.59 -50.25
C GLY A 3 -34.40 -60.23 -49.70
N ARG A 4 -34.44 -59.38 -50.44
CA ARG A 4 -34.87 -58.06 -50.92
C ARG A 4 -35.99 -57.40 -50.09
N ALA A 5 -35.77 -56.13 -49.85
CA ALA A 5 -36.68 -54.97 -49.92
C ALA A 5 -37.55 -54.62 -48.75
N GLY A 6 -37.50 -53.33 -48.45
CA GLY A 6 -38.58 -52.57 -47.86
C GLY A 6 -38.21 -51.24 -47.29
N MET A 7 -38.15 -50.22 -48.13
CA MET A 7 -38.24 -48.80 -47.74
C MET A 7 -39.59 -48.46 -47.08
N ARG A 8 -39.52 -47.59 -46.06
CA ARG A 8 -40.40 -46.44 -45.71
C ARG A 8 -39.95 -45.90 -44.42
N GLY A 9 -39.46 -44.74 -44.25
CA GLY A 9 -39.92 -43.44 -44.57
C GLY A 9 -40.99 -42.99 -43.59
N ASP A 10 -40.68 -42.58 -42.38
CA ASP A 10 -41.56 -41.74 -41.60
C ASP A 10 -40.77 -40.65 -40.85
N LYS A 11 -41.06 -39.46 -41.30
CA LYS A 11 -40.62 -38.21 -40.71
C LYS A 11 -41.27 -38.05 -39.35
N ALA A 12 -40.56 -38.12 -38.28
CA ALA A 12 -41.00 -37.64 -36.99
C ALA A 12 -40.39 -36.26 -36.72
N LEU A 13 -41.27 -35.28 -36.64
CA LEU A 13 -40.98 -33.93 -36.26
C LEU A 13 -40.20 -33.90 -34.93
N ALA A 14 -38.98 -33.41 -34.99
CA ALA A 14 -38.26 -33.04 -33.82
C ALA A 14 -38.84 -31.73 -33.24
N SER A 15 -39.57 -31.87 -32.18
CA SER A 15 -40.00 -30.78 -31.31
C SER A 15 -38.75 -30.19 -30.68
N LEU A 16 -38.30 -29.04 -31.20
CA LEU A 16 -37.28 -28.20 -30.54
C LEU A 16 -37.92 -27.57 -29.30
N SER A 17 -37.65 -28.14 -28.15
CA SER A 17 -37.78 -27.45 -26.88
C SER A 17 -36.50 -26.62 -26.67
N PRO A 18 -36.58 -25.30 -26.47
CA PRO A 18 -35.40 -24.55 -26.12
C PRO A 18 -34.91 -24.98 -24.72
N PRO A 19 -33.63 -25.15 -24.51
CA PRO A 19 -33.13 -25.40 -23.17
C PRO A 19 -33.45 -24.19 -22.31
N LEU A 20 -34.23 -24.39 -21.25
CA LEU A 20 -34.35 -23.43 -20.17
C LEU A 20 -32.94 -23.19 -19.63
N SER A 21 -32.33 -22.09 -20.05
CA SER A 21 -31.16 -21.57 -19.39
C SER A 21 -31.57 -21.06 -18.01
N LEU A 22 -31.38 -21.89 -16.98
CA LEU A 22 -31.37 -21.39 -15.62
C LEU A 22 -30.32 -20.30 -15.54
N PRO A 23 -30.64 -19.08 -15.06
CA PRO A 23 -29.65 -18.07 -14.79
C PRO A 23 -28.70 -18.64 -13.74
N GLY A 24 -27.41 -18.68 -14.10
CA GLY A 24 -26.35 -19.35 -13.39
C GLY A 24 -26.33 -19.05 -11.92
N LEU A 25 -26.55 -20.08 -11.14
CA LEU A 25 -26.00 -20.17 -9.80
C LEU A 25 -24.47 -20.25 -9.98
N HIS A 26 -23.80 -19.12 -10.06
CA HIS A 26 -22.36 -19.06 -9.89
C HIS A 26 -22.09 -19.48 -8.45
N VAL A 27 -21.98 -20.77 -8.22
CA VAL A 27 -21.33 -21.32 -7.04
C VAL A 27 -19.90 -20.83 -7.14
N PHE A 28 -19.59 -19.73 -6.46
CA PHE A 28 -18.21 -19.39 -6.12
C PHE A 28 -17.70 -20.54 -5.28
N ALA A 29 -17.10 -21.53 -5.93
CA ALA A 29 -16.26 -22.48 -5.26
C ALA A 29 -15.13 -21.66 -4.66
N ILE A 30 -15.28 -21.28 -3.39
CA ILE A 30 -14.19 -20.78 -2.60
C ILE A 30 -13.23 -21.97 -2.56
N THR A 31 -12.25 -21.95 -3.42
CA THR A 31 -11.14 -22.91 -3.35
C THR A 31 -10.38 -22.56 -2.09
N LEU A 32 -10.76 -23.25 -1.04
CA LEU A 32 -10.03 -23.26 0.22
C LEU A 32 -8.65 -23.86 -0.10
N ALA A 33 -7.68 -23.03 -0.28
CA ALA A 33 -6.35 -23.43 -0.70
C ALA A 33 -5.33 -23.01 0.34
N LEU A 34 -4.34 -23.86 0.54
CA LEU A 34 -3.10 -23.47 1.19
C LEU A 34 -2.55 -22.20 0.52
N GLU A 35 -2.35 -21.16 1.28
CA GLU A 35 -1.76 -19.91 0.81
C GLU A 35 -0.47 -19.62 1.57
N VAL A 36 0.56 -19.15 0.85
CA VAL A 36 1.84 -18.75 1.42
C VAL A 36 2.10 -17.29 1.08
N SER A 37 2.49 -16.51 2.08
CA SER A 37 2.75 -15.08 1.96
C SER A 37 4.09 -14.70 2.59
N VAL A 38 4.77 -13.73 1.99
CA VAL A 38 6.05 -13.19 2.44
C VAL A 38 5.94 -11.75 2.98
N GLY A 39 4.73 -11.32 3.28
CA GLY A 39 4.45 -9.96 3.77
C GLY A 39 3.96 -9.01 2.69
N LYS A 40 4.06 -7.71 2.97
CA LYS A 40 3.52 -6.66 2.07
C LYS A 40 4.35 -6.48 0.80
N THR A 41 5.64 -6.71 0.88
CA THR A 41 6.59 -6.59 -0.24
C THR A 41 7.36 -7.89 -0.38
N ASN A 42 7.68 -8.25 -1.60
CA ASN A 42 8.50 -9.42 -1.91
C ASN A 42 9.98 -9.06 -2.07
N THR A 43 10.38 -7.86 -1.68
CA THR A 43 11.76 -7.39 -1.71
C THR A 43 12.23 -7.06 -0.31
N VAL A 44 13.42 -7.51 0.05
CA VAL A 44 14.09 -7.24 1.32
C VAL A 44 15.47 -6.68 1.02
N MET A 45 15.85 -5.62 1.71
CA MET A 45 17.19 -5.04 1.64
C MET A 45 17.92 -5.34 2.94
N ALA A 46 19.16 -5.79 2.84
CA ALA A 46 20.03 -6.05 3.97
C ALA A 46 21.37 -5.34 3.81
N LEU A 47 21.95 -4.97 4.93
CA LEU A 47 23.32 -4.48 4.97
C LEU A 47 24.29 -5.65 4.94
N ASN A 48 25.40 -5.49 4.23
CA ASN A 48 26.49 -6.46 4.29
C ASN A 48 26.93 -6.71 5.73
N ASN A 49 27.17 -7.96 6.09
CA ASN A 49 27.48 -8.45 7.44
C ASN A 49 26.36 -8.27 8.49
N SER A 50 25.15 -7.91 8.12
CA SER A 50 24.00 -7.90 9.02
C SER A 50 23.25 -9.25 9.05
N ASN A 51 22.33 -9.38 9.98
CA ASN A 51 21.39 -10.50 9.99
C ASN A 51 20.09 -10.04 9.35
N VAL A 52 19.50 -10.85 8.49
CA VAL A 52 18.26 -10.52 7.80
C VAL A 52 17.18 -11.55 8.04
N LEU A 53 15.99 -11.07 8.40
CA LEU A 53 14.80 -11.89 8.50
C LEU A 53 14.16 -12.03 7.11
N LEU A 54 13.94 -13.25 6.67
CA LEU A 54 13.17 -13.60 5.48
C LEU A 54 11.79 -14.11 5.94
N PRO A 55 10.76 -13.27 5.92
CA PRO A 55 9.46 -13.62 6.45
C PRO A 55 8.72 -14.58 5.52
N CYS A 56 8.08 -15.59 6.08
CA CYS A 56 7.17 -16.46 5.36
C CYS A 56 6.11 -17.00 6.31
N VAL A 57 4.86 -16.76 5.97
CA VAL A 57 3.70 -17.25 6.71
C VAL A 57 2.78 -18.01 5.77
N PHE A 58 2.01 -18.95 6.31
CA PHE A 58 1.05 -19.69 5.51
C PHE A 58 -0.31 -19.77 6.21
N THR A 59 -1.35 -19.93 5.44
CA THR A 59 -2.71 -20.17 5.93
C THR A 59 -3.24 -21.49 5.38
N THR A 60 -4.00 -22.21 6.17
CA THR A 60 -4.66 -23.45 5.78
C THR A 60 -6.13 -23.40 6.19
N CYS A 61 -6.98 -24.06 5.44
CA CYS A 61 -8.41 -24.03 5.73
C CYS A 61 -8.85 -25.16 6.68
N ILE A 62 -8.22 -26.31 6.56
CA ILE A 62 -8.56 -27.49 7.36
C ILE A 62 -7.50 -27.85 8.40
N GLY A 63 -6.56 -26.91 8.62
CA GLY A 63 -5.38 -27.13 9.45
C GLY A 63 -4.35 -28.03 8.78
N PHE A 64 -3.27 -28.32 9.46
CA PHE A 64 -2.18 -29.11 8.90
C PHE A 64 -1.83 -30.30 9.80
N GLN A 65 -1.26 -31.30 9.18
CA GLN A 65 -0.67 -32.47 9.80
C GLN A 65 0.44 -32.96 8.88
N ASP A 66 1.59 -33.36 9.46
CA ASP A 66 2.78 -33.81 8.72
C ASP A 66 3.23 -32.79 7.67
N LEU A 67 3.11 -31.49 7.99
CA LEU A 67 3.49 -30.41 7.13
C LEU A 67 4.97 -30.50 6.75
N VAL A 68 5.26 -30.25 5.49
CA VAL A 68 6.62 -30.15 4.98
C VAL A 68 6.82 -28.76 4.41
N PHE A 69 7.82 -28.03 4.88
CA PHE A 69 8.23 -26.79 4.27
C PHE A 69 9.73 -26.77 3.96
N SER A 70 10.08 -26.10 2.90
CA SER A 70 11.44 -26.02 2.40
C SER A 70 11.77 -24.60 1.99
N TRP A 71 13.02 -24.22 2.17
CA TRP A 71 13.55 -22.96 1.67
C TRP A 71 14.58 -23.21 0.59
N TYR A 72 14.53 -22.39 -0.45
CA TYR A 72 15.43 -22.46 -1.60
C TYR A 72 16.10 -21.10 -1.82
N PHE A 73 17.37 -21.14 -2.16
CA PHE A 73 18.11 -20.01 -2.70
C PHE A 73 18.33 -20.25 -4.19
N ASN A 74 17.80 -19.38 -5.03
CA ASN A 74 17.70 -19.59 -6.48
C ASN A 74 17.02 -20.95 -6.77
N THR A 75 17.80 -22.00 -7.03
CA THR A 75 17.32 -23.37 -7.29
C THR A 75 17.82 -24.37 -6.26
N THR A 76 18.71 -23.96 -5.36
CA THR A 76 19.36 -24.83 -4.37
C THR A 76 18.54 -24.88 -3.08
N GLU A 77 18.26 -26.08 -2.58
CA GLU A 77 17.57 -26.26 -1.29
C GLU A 77 18.50 -25.80 -0.15
N LEU A 78 18.08 -24.81 0.63
CA LEU A 78 18.79 -24.34 1.82
C LEU A 78 18.50 -25.21 3.03
N GLY A 79 17.30 -25.73 3.09
CA GLY A 79 16.87 -26.59 4.18
C GLY A 79 15.41 -26.97 4.09
N LYS A 80 15.05 -27.98 4.87
CA LYS A 80 13.73 -28.56 4.92
C LYS A 80 13.37 -28.93 6.35
N ILE A 81 12.14 -28.63 6.73
CA ILE A 81 11.59 -29.07 8.00
C ILE A 81 10.36 -29.93 7.75
N LYS A 82 10.34 -31.09 8.37
CA LYS A 82 9.16 -31.96 8.42
C LYS A 82 8.56 -31.84 9.82
N ASN A 83 7.39 -31.23 9.89
CA ASN A 83 6.64 -31.13 11.13
C ASN A 83 5.87 -32.44 11.36
N LYS A 84 6.53 -33.40 11.94
CA LYS A 84 5.86 -34.62 12.46
C LYS A 84 5.29 -34.33 13.85
N ALA A 85 4.23 -35.04 14.21
CA ALA A 85 3.49 -34.83 15.46
C ALA A 85 4.35 -34.91 16.75
N THR A 86 5.56 -35.39 16.67
CA THR A 86 6.45 -35.60 17.81
C THR A 86 7.57 -34.60 17.98
N GLU A 87 8.18 -34.11 16.90
CA GLU A 87 9.15 -33.00 16.92
C GLU A 87 9.51 -32.57 15.49
N PRO A 88 9.63 -31.24 15.21
CA PRO A 88 10.16 -30.78 13.93
C PRO A 88 11.65 -31.10 13.85
N THR A 89 12.04 -31.92 12.88
CA THR A 89 13.47 -32.17 12.62
C THR A 89 13.93 -31.24 11.51
N PRO A 90 14.68 -30.17 11.84
CA PRO A 90 15.25 -29.28 10.84
C PRO A 90 16.49 -29.92 10.21
N ILE A 91 16.55 -29.92 8.89
CA ILE A 91 17.72 -30.27 8.11
C ILE A 91 18.17 -29.03 7.36
N TRP A 92 19.19 -28.34 7.87
CA TRP A 92 19.76 -27.16 7.23
C TRP A 92 21.09 -27.50 6.56
N HIS A 93 21.22 -27.10 5.31
CA HIS A 93 22.45 -27.30 4.54
C HIS A 93 23.39 -26.08 4.65
N ASN A 94 22.84 -24.92 5.05
CA ASN A 94 23.63 -23.71 5.27
C ASN A 94 23.65 -23.37 6.77
N PRO A 95 24.83 -23.36 7.42
CA PRO A 95 24.96 -23.09 8.86
C PRO A 95 24.60 -21.65 9.26
N ARG A 96 24.55 -20.71 8.30
CA ARG A 96 24.14 -19.31 8.53
C ARG A 96 22.62 -19.12 8.57
N VAL A 97 21.86 -20.15 8.23
CA VAL A 97 20.39 -20.10 8.21
C VAL A 97 19.84 -20.65 9.53
N GLU A 98 19.04 -19.83 10.20
CA GLU A 98 18.38 -20.15 11.44
C GLU A 98 16.85 -20.10 11.27
N PHE A 99 16.16 -21.13 11.77
CA PHE A 99 14.70 -21.12 11.79
C PHE A 99 14.18 -20.35 13.00
N VAL A 100 13.42 -19.31 12.76
CA VAL A 100 12.84 -18.44 13.80
C VAL A 100 11.32 -18.50 13.81
N GLY A 101 10.73 -19.30 12.96
CA GLY A 101 9.29 -19.49 12.87
C GLY A 101 8.73 -20.36 14.00
N SER A 102 7.41 -20.44 14.00
CA SER A 102 6.66 -21.33 14.89
C SER A 102 5.54 -21.98 14.10
N THR A 103 5.47 -23.30 14.17
CA THR A 103 4.42 -24.08 13.48
C THR A 103 3.50 -24.73 14.52
N THR A 104 2.98 -23.94 15.44
CA THR A 104 1.93 -24.38 16.37
C THR A 104 0.58 -24.28 15.67
N LYS A 105 -0.47 -24.87 16.28
CA LYS A 105 -1.83 -24.80 15.70
C LYS A 105 -2.34 -23.37 15.48
N LYS A 106 -1.73 -22.37 16.13
CA LYS A 106 -2.10 -20.96 16.05
C LYS A 106 -1.11 -20.13 15.20
N ASP A 107 0.14 -20.56 15.12
CA ASP A 107 1.22 -19.82 14.48
C ASP A 107 1.71 -20.59 13.25
N ASN A 108 1.42 -20.04 12.09
CA ASN A 108 1.82 -20.61 10.81
C ASN A 108 3.01 -19.82 10.23
N ASN A 109 4.05 -19.65 11.04
CA ASN A 109 5.23 -18.86 10.68
C ASN A 109 6.40 -19.80 10.38
N ILE A 110 6.92 -19.72 9.16
CA ILE A 110 8.05 -20.51 8.67
C ILE A 110 9.23 -19.62 8.26
N SER A 111 9.32 -18.45 8.87
CA SER A 111 10.39 -17.48 8.62
C SER A 111 11.75 -18.00 9.04
N ILE A 112 12.77 -17.54 8.34
CA ILE A 112 14.18 -17.84 8.65
C ILE A 112 14.96 -16.53 8.83
N VAL A 113 16.07 -16.62 9.56
CA VAL A 113 17.10 -15.58 9.62
C VAL A 113 18.32 -16.08 8.89
N LEU A 114 18.86 -15.27 8.02
CA LEU A 114 20.18 -15.44 7.42
C LEU A 114 21.17 -14.56 8.16
N ASN A 115 22.13 -15.18 8.83
CA ASN A 115 23.13 -14.51 9.64
C ASN A 115 24.37 -14.12 8.81
N GLY A 116 24.91 -12.93 9.06
CA GLY A 116 26.12 -12.46 8.41
C GLY A 116 25.98 -12.40 6.88
N VAL A 117 24.98 -11.67 6.39
CA VAL A 117 24.65 -11.58 4.96
C VAL A 117 25.80 -11.01 4.16
N GLU A 118 26.14 -11.65 3.06
CA GLU A 118 27.18 -11.24 2.11
C GLU A 118 26.56 -10.82 0.76
N PHE A 119 27.31 -10.12 -0.09
CA PHE A 119 26.84 -9.76 -1.44
C PHE A 119 26.48 -10.97 -2.31
N SER A 120 27.15 -12.09 -2.09
CA SER A 120 26.85 -13.37 -2.73
C SER A 120 25.49 -13.96 -2.37
N ASP A 121 24.89 -13.51 -1.26
CA ASP A 121 23.57 -13.94 -0.81
C ASP A 121 22.43 -13.14 -1.49
N ALA A 122 22.76 -12.09 -2.25
CA ALA A 122 21.76 -11.38 -3.03
C ALA A 122 21.13 -12.30 -4.07
N GLY A 123 19.80 -12.35 -4.12
CA GLY A 123 19.12 -13.24 -5.05
C GLY A 123 17.71 -13.60 -4.63
N LYS A 124 17.22 -14.68 -5.22
CA LYS A 124 15.85 -15.17 -5.07
C LYS A 124 15.76 -16.23 -3.98
N TYR A 125 14.99 -15.95 -2.93
CA TYR A 125 14.65 -16.91 -1.89
C TYR A 125 13.21 -17.35 -2.06
N THR A 126 12.96 -18.65 -2.00
CA THR A 126 11.61 -19.20 -2.15
C THR A 126 11.28 -20.08 -0.95
N CYS A 127 10.22 -19.74 -0.23
CA CYS A 127 9.62 -20.62 0.74
C CYS A 127 8.51 -21.44 0.08
N HIS A 128 8.54 -22.74 0.30
CA HIS A 128 7.61 -23.70 -0.27
C HIS A 128 6.97 -24.50 0.84
N VAL A 129 5.66 -24.65 0.81
CA VAL A 129 4.89 -25.41 1.81
C VAL A 129 4.09 -26.49 1.09
N LYS A 130 4.10 -27.69 1.69
CA LYS A 130 3.27 -28.82 1.28
C LYS A 130 2.47 -29.30 2.48
N ASN A 131 1.14 -29.31 2.34
CA ASN A 131 0.22 -29.81 3.35
C ASN A 131 -0.43 -31.13 2.91
N PRO A 132 0.01 -32.28 3.41
CA PRO A 132 -0.56 -33.58 3.07
C PRO A 132 -2.04 -33.70 3.43
N LYS A 133 -2.46 -33.10 4.55
CA LYS A 133 -3.84 -33.11 5.02
C LYS A 133 -4.80 -32.42 4.04
N GLU A 134 -4.34 -31.45 3.30
CA GLU A 134 -5.11 -30.68 2.33
C GLU A 134 -4.91 -31.19 0.90
N ARG A 135 -5.11 -32.50 0.73
CA ARG A 135 -4.94 -33.22 -0.58
C ARG A 135 -3.55 -33.02 -1.20
N ASN A 136 -2.51 -32.97 -0.36
CA ASN A 136 -1.15 -32.64 -0.79
C ASN A 136 -1.03 -31.24 -1.46
N ALA A 137 -1.86 -30.28 -1.06
CA ALA A 137 -1.75 -28.92 -1.55
C ALA A 137 -0.34 -28.37 -1.35
N GLN A 138 0.13 -27.64 -2.33
CA GLN A 138 1.46 -27.03 -2.32
C GLN A 138 1.33 -25.57 -2.75
N HIS A 139 2.04 -24.71 -2.07
CA HIS A 139 2.14 -23.30 -2.44
C HIS A 139 3.52 -22.77 -2.10
N SER A 140 3.95 -21.73 -2.81
CA SER A 140 5.25 -21.10 -2.58
C SER A 140 5.17 -19.60 -2.76
N ALA A 141 6.00 -18.90 -2.02
CA ALA A 141 6.17 -17.46 -2.16
C ALA A 141 7.67 -17.13 -2.29
N THR A 142 7.97 -16.02 -2.92
CA THR A 142 9.34 -15.65 -3.28
C THR A 142 9.68 -14.29 -2.71
N ILE A 143 10.90 -14.18 -2.15
CA ILE A 143 11.53 -12.94 -1.68
C ILE A 143 12.76 -12.69 -2.55
N PHE A 144 12.96 -11.45 -2.93
CA PHE A 144 14.19 -10.96 -3.54
C PHE A 144 15.02 -10.22 -2.51
N LEU A 145 16.18 -10.77 -2.16
CA LEU A 145 17.13 -10.15 -1.24
C LEU A 145 18.12 -9.31 -2.04
N THR A 146 18.26 -8.06 -1.64
CA THR A 146 19.30 -7.15 -2.14
C THR A 146 20.24 -6.81 -0.99
N VAL A 147 21.53 -6.97 -1.20
CA VAL A 147 22.55 -6.65 -0.21
C VAL A 147 23.25 -5.36 -0.61
N VAL A 148 23.30 -4.41 0.32
CA VAL A 148 23.86 -3.07 0.07
C VAL A 148 24.94 -2.71 1.08
N HIS A 149 25.81 -1.80 0.69
CA HIS A 149 26.73 -1.16 1.62
C HIS A 149 26.01 -0.14 2.48
N GLN A 150 26.49 0.08 3.70
CA GLN A 150 25.93 1.07 4.64
C GLN A 150 25.87 2.49 4.05
N SER A 151 26.80 2.82 3.15
CA SER A 151 26.85 4.13 2.49
C SER A 151 25.69 4.42 1.52
N GLU A 152 25.03 3.40 1.00
CA GLU A 152 23.95 3.58 0.02
C GLU A 152 22.59 3.83 0.69
N LEU A 153 22.35 3.24 1.85
CA LEU A 153 21.11 3.46 2.61
C LEU A 153 20.96 4.92 3.08
N VAL A 154 22.06 5.55 3.47
CA VAL A 154 22.08 6.96 3.92
C VAL A 154 21.79 7.94 2.79
N LYS A 155 22.15 7.61 1.55
CA LYS A 155 21.93 8.51 0.38
C LYS A 155 20.46 8.61 -0.02
N THR A 156 19.69 7.55 0.12
CA THR A 156 18.29 7.53 -0.32
C THR A 156 17.40 8.38 0.59
N ASP A 157 17.61 8.30 1.90
CA ASP A 157 16.80 9.05 2.87
C ASP A 157 17.05 10.56 2.82
N ASN A 158 18.32 10.97 2.65
CA ASN A 158 18.69 12.39 2.60
C ASN A 158 18.16 13.07 1.33
N THR A 159 18.15 12.40 0.19
CA THR A 159 17.68 12.98 -1.08
C THR A 159 16.20 13.28 -1.05
N VAL A 160 15.37 12.36 -0.55
CA VAL A 160 13.93 12.56 -0.41
C VAL A 160 13.64 13.69 0.58
N THR A 161 14.34 13.72 1.71
CA THR A 161 14.19 14.78 2.72
C THR A 161 14.55 16.15 2.16
N LEU A 162 15.66 16.27 1.40
CA LEU A 162 16.08 17.52 0.78
C LEU A 162 15.08 18.02 -0.26
N ILE A 163 14.49 17.13 -1.06
CA ILE A 163 13.45 17.49 -2.04
C ILE A 163 12.21 18.03 -1.32
N ILE A 164 11.74 17.35 -0.26
CA ILE A 164 10.56 17.78 0.49
C ILE A 164 10.80 19.14 1.15
N VAL A 165 11.93 19.32 1.83
CA VAL A 165 12.31 20.60 2.48
C VAL A 165 12.44 21.72 1.44
N GLY A 166 13.05 21.44 0.28
CA GLY A 166 13.19 22.42 -0.81
C GLY A 166 11.86 22.87 -1.39
N VAL A 167 10.95 21.92 -1.66
CA VAL A 167 9.61 22.25 -2.21
C VAL A 167 8.77 23.01 -1.21
N VAL A 168 8.67 22.54 0.03
CA VAL A 168 7.86 23.19 1.07
C VAL A 168 8.44 24.55 1.44
N GLY A 169 9.76 24.66 1.64
CA GLY A 169 10.43 25.93 1.93
C GLY A 169 10.29 26.93 0.79
N GLY A 170 10.41 26.49 -0.45
CA GLY A 170 10.22 27.34 -1.65
C GLY A 170 8.80 27.89 -1.75
N LEU A 171 7.78 27.08 -1.52
CA LEU A 171 6.39 27.53 -1.53
C LEU A 171 6.09 28.56 -0.45
N ILE A 172 6.56 28.33 0.77
CA ILE A 172 6.41 29.27 1.90
C ILE A 172 7.14 30.59 1.59
N GLY A 173 8.35 30.52 1.05
CA GLY A 173 9.12 31.70 0.64
C GLY A 173 8.39 32.54 -0.41
N LEU A 174 7.80 31.92 -1.43
CA LEU A 174 6.99 32.60 -2.45
C LEU A 174 5.75 33.28 -1.87
N LEU A 175 5.06 32.63 -0.93
CA LEU A 175 3.90 33.22 -0.26
C LEU A 175 4.27 34.45 0.56
N ILE A 176 5.39 34.41 1.29
CA ILE A 176 5.88 35.55 2.06
C ILE A 176 6.26 36.71 1.13
N LEU A 177 6.97 36.41 0.03
CA LEU A 177 7.36 37.41 -0.96
C LEU A 177 6.12 38.09 -1.59
N PHE A 178 5.11 37.29 -1.94
CA PHE A 178 3.86 37.81 -2.48
C PHE A 178 3.11 38.72 -1.48
N MET A 179 3.09 38.33 -0.18
CA MET A 179 2.53 39.17 0.88
C MET A 179 3.26 40.51 1.03
N LEU A 180 4.61 40.46 0.99
CA LEU A 180 5.44 41.67 1.08
C LEU A 180 5.20 42.61 -0.12
N ILE A 181 5.17 42.08 -1.34
CA ILE A 181 4.85 42.86 -2.55
C ILE A 181 3.47 43.51 -2.44
N LYS A 182 2.44 42.77 -2.07
CA LYS A 182 1.09 43.30 -1.83
C LYS A 182 1.11 44.44 -0.81
N ARG A 183 1.82 44.32 0.29
CA ARG A 183 1.94 45.37 1.31
C ARG A 183 2.60 46.62 0.78
N VAL A 184 3.69 46.47 0.02
CA VAL A 184 4.40 47.60 -0.58
C VAL A 184 3.52 48.30 -1.62
N VAL A 185 2.84 47.56 -2.48
CA VAL A 185 1.93 48.13 -3.48
C VAL A 185 0.78 48.90 -2.82
N LEU A 186 0.13 48.32 -1.80
CA LEU A 186 -0.93 49.01 -1.06
C LEU A 186 -0.43 50.26 -0.35
N PHE A 187 0.81 50.22 0.21
CA PHE A 187 1.41 51.43 0.81
C PHE A 187 1.67 52.54 -0.20
N ILE A 188 2.16 52.20 -1.39
CA ILE A 188 2.40 53.17 -2.46
C ILE A 188 1.06 53.79 -2.94
N ILE A 189 0.03 52.95 -3.16
CA ILE A 189 -1.29 53.41 -3.59
C ILE A 189 -1.89 54.35 -2.54
N LYS A 190 -1.80 53.99 -1.24
CA LYS A 190 -2.29 54.85 -0.16
C LYS A 190 -1.59 56.20 -0.10
N LYS A 191 -0.23 56.18 -0.21
CA LYS A 191 0.57 57.42 -0.24
C LYS A 191 0.24 58.30 -1.45
N THR A 192 -0.06 57.70 -2.59
CA THR A 192 -0.43 58.46 -3.81
C THR A 192 -1.85 59.04 -3.68
N GLN A 193 -2.77 58.38 -3.00
CA GLN A 193 -4.12 58.91 -2.74
C GLN A 193 -4.13 60.03 -1.72
N ASP A 194 -3.31 59.95 -0.65
CA ASP A 194 -3.20 61.04 0.33
C ASP A 194 -2.56 62.29 -0.30
N GLY A 195 -1.59 62.14 -1.19
CA GLY A 195 -1.02 63.29 -1.96
C GLY A 195 -2.00 63.96 -2.95
N LYS A 196 -3.03 63.22 -3.43
CA LYS A 196 -4.11 63.83 -4.27
C LYS A 196 -5.17 64.56 -3.47
N LYS A 197 -5.35 64.24 -2.19
CA LYS A 197 -6.30 64.95 -1.33
C LYS A 197 -5.80 66.32 -0.84
N GLU A 198 -4.49 66.54 -0.77
CA GLU A 198 -3.92 67.83 -0.42
C GLU A 198 -3.95 68.86 -1.54
N CYS A 199 -4.08 68.44 -2.82
CA CYS A 199 -4.19 69.36 -3.96
C CYS A 199 -5.62 69.84 -4.27
N LEU A 200 -6.65 69.40 -3.53
CA LEU A 200 -8.04 69.76 -3.81
C LEU A 200 -8.69 70.63 -2.71
N VAL A 201 -7.93 71.09 -1.73
CA VAL A 201 -8.43 72.00 -0.65
C VAL A 201 -7.75 73.38 -0.76
N SER A 202 -7.57 73.91 -1.96
CA SER A 202 -7.15 75.27 -2.07
C SER A 202 -7.78 75.90 -3.35
N SER A 203 -9.06 76.06 -3.33
CA SER A 203 -9.73 77.08 -4.11
C SER A 203 -11.24 77.14 -3.85
N SER A 204 -11.70 78.34 -3.52
CA SER A 204 -13.07 78.85 -3.43
C SER A 204 -13.83 78.52 -2.12
N GLY A 205 -14.07 79.39 -1.22
CA GLY A 205 -14.52 80.74 -1.24
C GLY A 205 -16.04 80.80 -1.18
N ASN A 206 -16.55 81.09 0.06
CA ASN A 206 -17.73 81.86 0.39
C ASN A 206 -19.09 81.42 -0.21
N ASP A 207 -20.04 81.04 0.60
CA ASP A 207 -21.22 81.81 0.94
C ASP A 207 -22.19 81.02 1.85
N ASN A 208 -22.68 81.81 2.80
CA ASN A 208 -23.73 81.66 3.78
C ASN A 208 -24.96 80.85 3.35
N THR A 209 -25.60 80.13 4.28
CA THR A 209 -26.88 80.45 4.86
C THR A 209 -27.49 79.28 5.55
N GLU A 210 -27.70 79.41 6.82
CA GLU A 210 -28.79 79.15 7.76
C GLU A 210 -29.70 77.91 7.63
N ASN A 211 -30.00 77.45 8.84
CA ASN A 211 -31.22 76.73 9.35
C ASN A 211 -31.35 75.25 9.01
N GLY A 212 -31.57 74.40 9.95
CA GLY A 212 -32.17 74.44 11.24
C GLY A 212 -32.47 73.02 11.71
N LEU A 213 -32.47 72.91 12.96
CA LEU A 213 -33.25 72.08 13.88
C LEU A 213 -33.17 70.54 13.82
N ALA A 214 -32.67 70.06 14.95
CA ALA A 214 -33.33 69.21 15.97
C ALA A 214 -33.58 67.77 15.58
N GLY A 215 -33.10 66.94 16.31
CA GLY A 215 -33.54 66.29 17.57
C GLY A 215 -33.21 64.82 17.56
N SER A 216 -32.63 64.50 18.51
CA SER A 216 -32.85 63.75 19.71
C SER A 216 -32.51 62.26 19.68
N LYS A 217 -31.65 61.97 20.60
CA LYS A 217 -31.74 61.04 21.73
C LYS A 217 -31.63 59.55 21.42
N ALA A 218 -30.53 59.02 21.97
CA ALA A 218 -30.50 58.15 23.16
C ALA A 218 -30.93 56.71 22.83
N GLU A 219 -30.39 55.63 23.29
CA GLU A 219 -29.77 55.25 24.55
C GLU A 219 -29.31 53.82 24.43
N GLN A 220 -28.06 53.51 24.77
CA GLN A 220 -27.67 52.56 25.79
C GLN A 220 -28.37 51.19 25.83
N LYS A 221 -27.64 50.08 25.67
CA LYS A 221 -27.36 49.18 26.81
C LYS A 221 -26.54 47.94 26.41
N ALA A 222 -25.46 47.71 27.12
CA ALA A 222 -24.66 46.51 27.13
C ALA A 222 -25.24 45.47 28.11
N PRO A 223 -24.50 44.32 28.32
CA PRO A 223 -24.98 42.94 28.21
C PRO A 223 -25.46 42.37 29.56
N PRO A 224 -25.82 41.12 29.71
CA PRO A 224 -24.91 40.17 30.33
C PRO A 224 -25.00 38.68 29.88
N LYS A 225 -23.89 38.03 30.03
CA LYS A 225 -23.58 36.70 30.53
C LYS A 225 -24.74 35.76 30.96
N ALA A 226 -24.70 34.57 30.44
CA ALA A 226 -24.62 33.31 31.18
C ALA A 226 -24.07 32.21 30.24
#